data_b56feac34dbff54a6e314b8bc2439faf
#
_entry.id   b56feac34dbff54a6e314b8bc2439faf
#
_cell.length_a   1.000
_cell.length_b   1.000
_cell.length_c   1.000
_cell.angle_alpha   90.00
_cell.angle_beta   90.00
_cell.angle_gamma   90.00
#
_symmetry.space_group_name_H-M   'P 1'
#
loop_
_entity.id
_entity.type
_entity.pdbx_description
1 polymer ?
#
loop_
_entity_poly.entity_id
_entity_poly.type
_entity_poly.pdbx_seq_one_letter_code
_entity_poly.pdbx_strand_id
1 'polypeptide(L)'
;MTCPSIKQALDLFDEGLAAMRKEQQRFAFYYEKSFRSHCCLVACCAEMIASRIDSIDGQKAYILGLLHDYGKMVRDADNKEYFHGLTGYHEMNRLGFDDVARVCLTHTFPDKDFRYTEYSYPEMRKTKKLLAQIDYDDYDRLIQLCDLLVVGMGFSKIKDRMIFVKDKYRVPTMVIKRRYRQALRLKNYFDRRCGCDIYRLLGVN
;
A
#
# COMPACT_ATOMS: atom_id res chain seq x y z
N MET A 1 -4.95 -19.44 1.91
CA MET A 1 -4.96 -17.98 1.68
C MET A 1 -5.88 -17.69 0.52
N THR A 2 -6.79 -16.76 0.66
CA THR A 2 -7.81 -16.45 -0.34
C THR A 2 -7.68 -15.01 -0.82
N CYS A 3 -7.69 -14.83 -2.15
CA CYS A 3 -7.75 -13.55 -2.82
C CYS A 3 -9.15 -13.41 -3.47
N PRO A 4 -9.80 -12.24 -3.43
CA PRO A 4 -11.05 -12.04 -4.15
C PRO A 4 -10.85 -12.19 -5.67
N SER A 5 -11.89 -12.50 -6.41
CA SER A 5 -11.89 -12.32 -7.86
C SER A 5 -11.76 -10.83 -8.20
N ILE A 6 -11.36 -10.52 -9.44
CA ILE A 6 -11.24 -9.12 -9.89
C ILE A 6 -12.58 -8.37 -9.74
N LYS A 7 -13.71 -9.05 -10.06
CA LYS A 7 -15.04 -8.44 -9.88
C LYS A 7 -15.32 -8.12 -8.42
N GLN A 8 -15.09 -9.05 -7.50
CA GLN A 8 -15.29 -8.82 -6.07
C GLN A 8 -14.38 -7.69 -5.55
N ALA A 9 -13.13 -7.62 -6.02
CA ALA A 9 -12.20 -6.56 -5.62
C ALA A 9 -12.67 -5.18 -6.07
N LEU A 10 -13.19 -5.07 -7.29
CA LEU A 10 -13.74 -3.82 -7.82
C LEU A 10 -15.02 -3.41 -7.09
N ASP A 11 -15.93 -4.36 -6.85
CA ASP A 11 -17.16 -4.12 -6.09
C ASP A 11 -16.84 -3.61 -4.67
N LEU A 12 -15.94 -4.29 -3.95
CA LEU A 12 -15.46 -3.87 -2.61
C LEU A 12 -14.83 -2.48 -2.63
N PHE A 13 -14.03 -2.18 -3.64
CA PHE A 13 -13.38 -0.89 -3.77
C PHE A 13 -14.39 0.23 -3.99
N ASP A 14 -15.37 0.04 -4.88
CA ASP A 14 -16.40 1.03 -5.17
C ASP A 14 -17.37 1.22 -3.99
N GLU A 15 -17.76 0.15 -3.29
CA GLU A 15 -18.55 0.22 -2.06
C GLU A 15 -17.80 0.99 -0.95
N GLY A 16 -16.52 0.70 -0.76
CA GLY A 16 -15.68 1.40 0.19
C GLY A 16 -15.55 2.90 -0.10
N LEU A 17 -15.36 3.26 -1.38
CA LEU A 17 -15.34 4.67 -1.80
C LEU A 17 -16.70 5.36 -1.59
N ALA A 18 -17.80 4.66 -1.82
CA ALA A 18 -19.14 5.20 -1.56
C ALA A 18 -19.38 5.43 -0.06
N ALA A 19 -18.88 4.54 0.81
CA ALA A 19 -18.92 4.73 2.26
C ALA A 19 -18.08 5.95 2.69
N MET A 20 -16.86 6.07 2.18
CA MET A 20 -15.97 7.22 2.42
C MET A 20 -16.61 8.56 2.05
N ARG A 21 -17.39 8.63 0.97
CA ARG A 21 -18.13 9.84 0.58
C ARG A 21 -19.15 10.28 1.60
N LYS A 22 -19.90 9.33 2.18
CA LYS A 22 -20.93 9.62 3.17
C LYS A 22 -20.38 10.24 4.44
N GLU A 23 -19.18 9.83 4.86
CA GLU A 23 -18.57 10.32 6.09
C GLU A 23 -17.89 11.70 5.97
N GLN A 24 -17.37 12.07 4.78
CA GLN A 24 -16.53 13.24 4.59
C GLN A 24 -17.19 14.38 3.81
N GLN A 25 -18.35 14.84 4.18
CA GLN A 25 -19.29 15.72 3.45
C GLN A 25 -18.69 16.96 2.72
N ARG A 26 -17.56 17.55 3.10
CA ARG A 26 -17.09 18.84 2.55
C ARG A 26 -15.83 18.80 1.69
N PHE A 27 -14.95 17.83 1.88
CA PHE A 27 -13.71 17.63 1.08
C PHE A 27 -13.67 16.27 0.37
N ALA A 28 -14.77 15.55 0.41
CA ALA A 28 -14.89 14.16 -0.04
C ALA A 28 -14.46 13.96 -1.49
N PHE A 29 -14.87 14.84 -2.38
CA PHE A 29 -14.64 14.66 -3.82
C PHE A 29 -13.15 14.68 -4.22
N TYR A 30 -12.39 15.65 -3.73
CA TYR A 30 -10.97 15.75 -4.07
C TYR A 30 -10.15 14.65 -3.39
N TYR A 31 -10.48 14.32 -2.14
CA TYR A 31 -9.81 13.26 -1.41
C TYR A 31 -10.09 11.91 -2.04
N GLU A 32 -11.33 11.61 -2.37
CA GLU A 32 -11.75 10.38 -3.04
C GLU A 32 -11.10 10.22 -4.41
N LYS A 33 -11.12 11.27 -5.24
CA LYS A 33 -10.49 11.25 -6.55
C LYS A 33 -8.99 10.97 -6.44
N SER A 34 -8.31 11.63 -5.51
CA SER A 34 -6.89 11.41 -5.24
C SER A 34 -6.62 10.01 -4.71
N PHE A 35 -7.46 9.52 -3.80
CA PHE A 35 -7.34 8.19 -3.21
C PHE A 35 -7.62 7.09 -4.24
N ARG A 36 -8.71 7.19 -5.01
CA ARG A 36 -9.02 6.28 -6.13
C ARG A 36 -7.85 6.23 -7.11
N SER A 37 -7.34 7.38 -7.53
CA SER A 37 -6.21 7.47 -8.46
C SER A 37 -4.97 6.77 -7.89
N HIS A 38 -4.65 6.99 -6.61
CA HIS A 38 -3.53 6.34 -5.95
C HIS A 38 -3.66 4.81 -5.97
N CYS A 39 -4.78 4.26 -5.49
CA CYS A 39 -4.98 2.81 -5.44
C CYS A 39 -4.96 2.17 -6.83
N CYS A 40 -5.60 2.80 -7.83
CA CYS A 40 -5.56 2.32 -9.21
C CYS A 40 -4.14 2.33 -9.79
N LEU A 41 -3.36 3.38 -9.53
CA LEU A 41 -1.97 3.46 -9.99
C LEU A 41 -1.08 2.41 -9.30
N VAL A 42 -1.27 2.17 -8.00
CA VAL A 42 -0.55 1.09 -7.29
C VAL A 42 -0.91 -0.27 -7.87
N ALA A 43 -2.19 -0.51 -8.17
CA ALA A 43 -2.65 -1.74 -8.80
C ALA A 43 -2.02 -1.96 -10.20
N CYS A 44 -2.08 -0.93 -11.07
CA CYS A 44 -1.47 -1.00 -12.39
C CYS A 44 0.05 -1.20 -12.31
N CYS A 45 0.74 -0.49 -11.41
CA CYS A 45 2.16 -0.65 -11.17
C CYS A 45 2.52 -2.09 -10.79
N ALA A 46 1.76 -2.68 -9.86
CA ALA A 46 1.96 -4.04 -9.39
C ALA A 46 1.76 -5.07 -10.51
N GLU A 47 0.70 -4.92 -11.30
CA GLU A 47 0.44 -5.78 -12.46
C GLU A 47 1.55 -5.66 -13.53
N MET A 48 1.95 -4.44 -13.89
CA MET A 48 3.01 -4.20 -14.88
C MET A 48 4.34 -4.85 -14.48
N ILE A 49 4.71 -4.76 -13.21
CA ILE A 49 5.94 -5.39 -12.69
C ILE A 49 5.75 -6.91 -12.63
N ALA A 50 4.64 -7.40 -12.08
CA ALA A 50 4.33 -8.83 -11.93
C ALA A 50 4.32 -9.55 -13.29
N SER A 51 3.75 -8.92 -14.34
CA SER A 51 3.70 -9.49 -15.70
C SER A 51 5.06 -9.74 -16.35
N ARG A 52 6.15 -9.29 -15.73
CA ARG A 52 7.54 -9.56 -16.14
C ARG A 52 8.21 -10.68 -15.32
N ILE A 53 7.48 -11.28 -14.39
CA ILE A 53 8.04 -12.23 -13.42
C ILE A 53 7.14 -13.48 -13.39
N ASP A 54 7.57 -14.57 -14.02
CA ASP A 54 6.77 -15.80 -14.18
C ASP A 54 6.19 -16.38 -12.88
N SER A 55 6.85 -16.12 -11.74
CA SER A 55 6.44 -16.63 -10.44
C SER A 55 5.43 -15.74 -9.69
N ILE A 56 4.98 -14.63 -10.29
CA ILE A 56 4.03 -13.69 -9.69
C ILE A 56 2.81 -13.54 -10.59
N ASP A 57 1.63 -13.85 -10.06
CA ASP A 57 0.37 -13.64 -10.77
C ASP A 57 0.04 -12.14 -10.84
N GLY A 58 -0.01 -11.60 -12.07
CA GLY A 58 -0.29 -10.19 -12.34
C GLY A 58 -1.68 -9.76 -11.89
N GLN A 59 -2.70 -10.60 -12.09
CA GLN A 59 -4.07 -10.29 -11.65
C GLN A 59 -4.17 -10.22 -10.12
N LYS A 60 -3.55 -11.17 -9.43
CA LYS A 60 -3.45 -11.13 -7.96
C LYS A 60 -2.70 -9.89 -7.50
N ALA A 61 -1.58 -9.53 -8.14
CA ALA A 61 -0.81 -8.32 -7.81
C ALA A 61 -1.65 -7.04 -7.99
N TYR A 62 -2.44 -6.96 -9.07
CA TYR A 62 -3.40 -5.88 -9.30
C TYR A 62 -4.40 -5.75 -8.15
N ILE A 63 -5.06 -6.85 -7.78
CA ILE A 63 -6.07 -6.89 -6.70
C ILE A 63 -5.47 -6.43 -5.38
N LEU A 64 -4.29 -6.94 -5.03
CA LEU A 64 -3.59 -6.56 -3.80
C LEU A 64 -3.21 -5.08 -3.80
N GLY A 65 -2.74 -4.56 -4.94
CA GLY A 65 -2.45 -3.13 -5.11
C GLY A 65 -3.70 -2.25 -4.99
N LEU A 66 -4.84 -2.67 -5.56
CA LEU A 66 -6.09 -1.93 -5.49
C LEU A 66 -6.62 -1.80 -4.05
N LEU A 67 -6.49 -2.87 -3.26
CA LEU A 67 -7.08 -2.96 -1.93
C LEU A 67 -6.09 -2.74 -0.78
N HIS A 68 -4.80 -2.45 -1.05
CA HIS A 68 -3.77 -2.33 0.01
C HIS A 68 -4.12 -1.31 1.10
N ASP A 69 -4.82 -0.27 0.74
CA ASP A 69 -5.25 0.84 1.59
C ASP A 69 -6.73 0.75 2.01
N TYR A 70 -7.37 -0.42 1.88
CA TYR A 70 -8.81 -0.62 2.15
C TYR A 70 -9.25 -0.09 3.52
N GLY A 71 -8.41 -0.24 4.53
CA GLY A 71 -8.70 0.29 5.85
C GLY A 71 -8.93 1.80 5.91
N LYS A 72 -8.52 2.58 4.91
CA LYS A 72 -8.86 4.01 4.81
C LYS A 72 -10.32 4.26 4.41
N MET A 73 -10.95 3.28 3.77
CA MET A 73 -12.34 3.35 3.32
C MET A 73 -13.33 2.93 4.40
N VAL A 74 -12.90 2.09 5.34
CA VAL A 74 -13.74 1.57 6.44
C VAL A 74 -13.41 2.22 7.79
N ARG A 75 -12.91 3.45 7.75
CA ARG A 75 -12.56 4.23 8.93
C ARG A 75 -13.79 4.51 9.78
N ASP A 76 -13.71 4.18 11.07
CA ASP A 76 -14.60 4.73 12.09
C ASP A 76 -14.16 6.17 12.40
N ALA A 77 -15.01 7.15 12.09
CA ALA A 77 -14.73 8.57 12.29
C ALA A 77 -14.47 8.93 13.78
N ASP A 78 -15.02 8.17 14.70
CA ASP A 78 -14.90 8.38 16.14
C ASP A 78 -13.62 7.74 16.72
N ASN A 79 -12.95 6.86 15.97
CA ASN A 79 -11.73 6.19 16.40
C ASN A 79 -10.49 7.07 16.16
N LYS A 80 -10.06 7.79 17.20
CA LYS A 80 -8.85 8.64 17.17
C LYS A 80 -7.56 7.84 17.09
N GLU A 81 -7.55 6.58 17.49
CA GLU A 81 -6.40 5.67 17.51
C GLU A 81 -6.38 4.77 16.27
N TYR A 82 -6.58 5.34 15.12
CA TYR A 82 -6.79 4.63 13.87
C TYR A 82 -5.49 4.36 13.09
N PHE A 83 -5.21 3.08 12.88
CA PHE A 83 -4.20 2.64 11.92
C PHE A 83 -4.84 1.85 10.76
N HIS A 84 -4.91 2.46 9.57
CA HIS A 84 -5.57 1.88 8.40
C HIS A 84 -5.08 0.46 8.03
N GLY A 85 -3.79 0.17 8.22
CA GLY A 85 -3.24 -1.16 7.94
C GLY A 85 -3.85 -2.24 8.84
N LEU A 86 -4.00 -1.96 10.15
CA LEU A 86 -4.61 -2.89 11.09
C LEU A 86 -6.13 -3.01 10.88
N THR A 87 -6.80 -1.90 10.59
CA THR A 87 -8.23 -1.88 10.27
C THR A 87 -8.52 -2.68 9.00
N GLY A 88 -7.74 -2.46 7.93
CA GLY A 88 -7.84 -3.24 6.68
C GLY A 88 -7.56 -4.72 6.90
N TYR A 89 -6.56 -5.05 7.72
CA TYR A 89 -6.26 -6.43 8.09
C TYR A 89 -7.45 -7.13 8.73
N HIS A 90 -8.08 -6.51 9.72
CA HIS A 90 -9.22 -7.11 10.42
C HIS A 90 -10.44 -7.24 9.50
N GLU A 91 -10.74 -6.22 8.72
CA GLU A 91 -11.91 -6.22 7.84
C GLU A 91 -11.76 -7.25 6.71
N MET A 92 -10.59 -7.32 6.05
CA MET A 92 -10.37 -8.28 4.99
C MET A 92 -10.35 -9.73 5.51
N ASN A 93 -9.83 -9.99 6.71
CA ASN A 93 -9.97 -11.31 7.35
C ASN A 93 -11.42 -11.64 7.65
N ARG A 94 -12.22 -10.67 8.15
CA ARG A 94 -13.66 -10.85 8.40
C ARG A 94 -14.42 -11.24 7.12
N LEU A 95 -13.99 -10.69 5.97
CA LEU A 95 -14.54 -11.00 4.65
C LEU A 95 -13.96 -12.29 4.03
N GLY A 96 -12.96 -12.91 4.66
CA GLY A 96 -12.32 -14.15 4.19
C GLY A 96 -11.25 -13.94 3.12
N PHE A 97 -10.70 -12.72 2.97
CA PHE A 97 -9.66 -12.38 1.99
C PHE A 97 -8.28 -12.21 2.64
N ASP A 98 -7.71 -13.31 3.10
CA ASP A 98 -6.46 -13.33 3.89
C ASP A 98 -5.26 -12.71 3.16
N ASP A 99 -5.18 -12.87 1.82
CA ASP A 99 -4.07 -12.28 1.04
C ASP A 99 -4.14 -10.75 1.04
N VAL A 100 -5.35 -10.18 0.91
CA VAL A 100 -5.56 -8.73 0.99
C VAL A 100 -5.33 -8.23 2.42
N ALA A 101 -5.86 -8.95 3.42
CA ALA A 101 -5.65 -8.63 4.82
C ALA A 101 -4.16 -8.50 5.15
N ARG A 102 -3.37 -9.49 4.71
CA ARG A 102 -1.92 -9.51 4.87
C ARG A 102 -1.27 -8.26 4.28
N VAL A 103 -1.59 -7.91 3.03
CA VAL A 103 -1.01 -6.74 2.35
C VAL A 103 -1.44 -5.44 3.01
N CYS A 104 -2.69 -5.31 3.44
CA CYS A 104 -3.13 -4.15 4.24
C CYS A 104 -2.21 -3.91 5.45
N LEU A 105 -1.79 -4.98 6.13
CA LEU A 105 -0.94 -4.87 7.31
C LEU A 105 0.53 -4.61 6.97
N THR A 106 1.05 -5.27 5.91
CA THR A 106 2.50 -5.32 5.63
C THR A 106 3.02 -4.15 4.81
N HIS A 107 2.17 -3.51 3.97
CA HIS A 107 2.63 -2.51 2.99
C HIS A 107 3.33 -1.30 3.62
N THR A 108 2.94 -0.88 4.84
CA THR A 108 3.51 0.28 5.55
C THR A 108 4.83 -0.01 6.28
N PHE A 109 5.21 -1.27 6.47
CA PHE A 109 6.35 -1.68 7.28
C PHE A 109 7.42 -2.46 6.50
N PRO A 110 8.10 -1.87 5.52
CA PRO A 110 9.25 -2.51 4.91
C PRO A 110 10.28 -2.91 5.98
N ASP A 111 10.82 -4.13 5.87
CA ASP A 111 11.77 -4.69 6.85
C ASP A 111 11.21 -4.78 8.29
N LYS A 112 9.87 -4.76 8.47
CA LYS A 112 9.20 -4.76 9.79
C LYS A 112 9.71 -3.65 10.70
N ASP A 113 10.01 -2.49 10.14
CA ASP A 113 10.60 -1.38 10.86
C ASP A 113 9.55 -0.42 11.43
N PHE A 114 9.44 -0.41 12.74
CA PHE A 114 8.46 0.37 13.49
C PHE A 114 8.98 1.69 14.03
N ARG A 115 10.24 2.01 13.80
CA ARG A 115 10.80 3.27 14.27
C ARG A 115 10.13 4.42 13.53
N TYR A 116 9.70 5.41 14.29
CA TYR A 116 9.06 6.63 13.78
C TYR A 116 7.66 6.42 13.18
N THR A 117 6.87 5.54 13.76
CA THR A 117 5.44 5.44 13.48
C THR A 117 4.68 6.33 14.48
N GLU A 118 3.71 7.09 13.99
CA GLU A 118 2.89 8.02 14.79
C GLU A 118 1.68 7.33 15.45
N TYR A 119 1.66 5.99 15.46
CA TYR A 119 0.52 5.24 15.98
C TYR A 119 0.56 5.10 17.49
N SER A 120 -0.63 4.99 18.09
CA SER A 120 -0.76 4.74 19.52
C SER A 120 -0.03 3.46 19.96
N TYR A 121 0.44 3.43 21.18
CA TYR A 121 1.18 2.29 21.72
C TYR A 121 0.38 0.96 21.69
N PRO A 122 -0.95 0.91 22.00
CA PRO A 122 -1.72 -0.32 21.90
C PRO A 122 -1.80 -0.90 20.49
N GLU A 123 -2.06 -0.08 19.48
CA GLU A 123 -2.12 -0.51 18.07
C GLU A 123 -0.76 -0.97 17.56
N MET A 124 0.30 -0.27 17.93
CA MET A 124 1.65 -0.64 17.57
C MET A 124 2.05 -2.00 18.17
N ARG A 125 1.66 -2.29 19.41
CA ARG A 125 1.93 -3.59 20.02
C ARG A 125 1.21 -4.73 19.30
N LYS A 126 -0.07 -4.53 18.95
CA LYS A 126 -0.85 -5.51 18.18
C LYS A 126 -0.23 -5.73 16.81
N THR A 127 0.05 -4.65 16.10
CA THR A 127 0.67 -4.67 14.78
C THR A 127 2.01 -5.41 14.77
N LYS A 128 2.89 -5.14 15.74
CA LYS A 128 4.19 -5.84 15.89
C LYS A 128 4.02 -7.34 16.09
N LYS A 129 3.06 -7.76 16.93
CA LYS A 129 2.79 -9.19 17.18
C LYS A 129 2.33 -9.89 15.90
N LEU A 130 1.41 -9.29 15.15
CA LEU A 130 0.93 -9.84 13.90
C LEU A 130 2.04 -9.92 12.85
N LEU A 131 2.78 -8.84 12.65
CA LEU A 131 3.87 -8.80 11.67
C LEU A 131 5.03 -9.75 12.01
N ALA A 132 5.25 -10.04 13.30
CA ALA A 132 6.26 -11.04 13.70
C ALA A 132 5.94 -12.44 13.19
N GLN A 133 4.67 -12.76 12.99
CA GLN A 133 4.17 -14.05 12.50
C GLN A 133 4.11 -14.16 10.97
N ILE A 134 4.32 -13.06 10.24
CA ILE A 134 4.24 -13.02 8.78
C ILE A 134 5.64 -13.02 8.18
N ASP A 135 5.99 -14.05 7.42
CA ASP A 135 7.16 -14.01 6.55
C ASP A 135 6.79 -13.32 5.25
N TYR A 136 7.43 -12.18 4.95
CA TYR A 136 7.14 -11.40 3.75
C TYR A 136 7.49 -12.19 2.49
N ASP A 137 6.52 -12.33 1.60
CA ASP A 137 6.71 -12.88 0.26
C ASP A 137 6.93 -11.77 -0.79
N ASP A 138 6.90 -12.15 -2.05
CA ASP A 138 7.09 -11.22 -3.15
C ASP A 138 5.90 -10.27 -3.34
N TYR A 139 4.68 -10.67 -2.99
CA TYR A 139 3.54 -9.77 -3.06
C TYR A 139 3.62 -8.66 -2.01
N ASP A 140 4.01 -8.98 -0.76
CA ASP A 140 4.24 -7.95 0.26
C ASP A 140 5.25 -6.91 -0.21
N ARG A 141 6.40 -7.39 -0.71
CA ARG A 141 7.50 -6.54 -1.19
C ARG A 141 7.12 -5.74 -2.43
N LEU A 142 6.36 -6.35 -3.34
CA LEU A 142 5.88 -5.70 -4.56
C LEU A 142 4.96 -4.53 -4.24
N ILE A 143 3.96 -4.75 -3.38
CA ILE A 143 3.02 -3.68 -3.02
C ILE A 143 3.72 -2.58 -2.20
N GLN A 144 4.65 -2.93 -1.31
CA GLN A 144 5.51 -1.95 -0.64
C GLN A 144 6.28 -1.07 -1.62
N LEU A 145 6.81 -1.64 -2.70
CA LEU A 145 7.50 -0.89 -3.74
C LEU A 145 6.53 -0.02 -4.54
N CYS A 146 5.40 -0.59 -4.99
CA CYS A 146 4.44 0.10 -5.85
C CYS A 146 3.82 1.32 -5.16
N ASP A 147 3.49 1.25 -3.86
CA ASP A 147 3.04 2.42 -3.09
C ASP A 147 4.08 3.55 -3.07
N LEU A 148 5.37 3.22 -3.08
CA LEU A 148 6.45 4.20 -3.11
C LEU A 148 6.72 4.80 -4.50
N LEU A 149 6.16 4.21 -5.55
CA LEU A 149 6.31 4.65 -6.95
C LEU A 149 5.14 5.53 -7.43
N VAL A 150 4.21 5.88 -6.55
CA VAL A 150 3.04 6.71 -6.88
C VAL A 150 3.04 7.99 -6.04
N VAL A 151 2.99 9.15 -6.71
CA VAL A 151 2.81 10.47 -6.08
C VAL A 151 1.75 11.26 -6.84
N GLY A 152 0.77 11.79 -6.12
CA GLY A 152 -0.34 12.51 -6.75
C GLY A 152 -1.14 11.61 -7.69
N MET A 153 -1.15 11.96 -8.96
CA MET A 153 -1.91 11.24 -10.00
C MET A 153 -1.00 10.57 -11.04
N GLY A 154 0.23 10.20 -10.68
CA GLY A 154 1.17 9.59 -11.61
C GLY A 154 2.24 8.73 -10.95
N PHE A 155 2.97 8.01 -11.80
CA PHE A 155 4.17 7.31 -11.35
C PHE A 155 5.31 8.30 -11.09
N SER A 156 6.18 7.98 -10.14
CA SER A 156 7.26 8.86 -9.72
C SER A 156 8.50 8.07 -9.31
N LYS A 157 9.64 8.75 -9.23
CA LYS A 157 10.82 8.17 -8.61
C LYS A 157 10.65 8.08 -7.10
N ILE A 158 11.23 7.07 -6.49
CA ILE A 158 11.26 6.90 -5.03
C ILE A 158 11.76 8.18 -4.33
N LYS A 159 12.72 8.89 -4.94
CA LYS A 159 13.22 10.17 -4.41
C LYS A 159 12.10 11.20 -4.23
N ASP A 160 11.24 11.34 -5.22
CA ASP A 160 10.15 12.34 -5.19
C ASP A 160 9.09 11.96 -4.15
N ARG A 161 8.78 10.65 -4.03
CA ARG A 161 7.93 10.14 -2.94
C ARG A 161 8.52 10.44 -1.56
N MET A 162 9.82 10.28 -1.39
CA MET A 162 10.49 10.58 -0.12
C MET A 162 10.46 12.08 0.23
N ILE A 163 10.61 12.96 -0.76
CA ILE A 163 10.47 14.41 -0.58
C ILE A 163 9.01 14.72 -0.16
N PHE A 164 8.04 14.21 -0.90
CA PHE A 164 6.62 14.38 -0.58
C PHE A 164 6.28 13.93 0.84
N VAL A 165 6.73 12.73 1.26
CA VAL A 165 6.48 12.20 2.60
C VAL A 165 7.15 13.04 3.67
N LYS A 166 8.39 13.48 3.43
CA LYS A 166 9.12 14.35 4.35
C LYS A 166 8.36 15.65 4.62
N ASP A 167 7.91 16.31 3.56
CA ASP A 167 7.29 17.63 3.65
C ASP A 167 5.87 17.56 4.22
N LYS A 168 5.07 16.58 3.75
CA LYS A 168 3.68 16.39 4.20
C LYS A 168 3.59 15.98 5.66
N TYR A 169 4.46 15.07 6.11
CA TYR A 169 4.38 14.48 7.46
C TYR A 169 5.49 14.94 8.39
N ARG A 170 6.32 15.92 7.98
CA ARG A 170 7.44 16.46 8.76
C ARG A 170 8.39 15.40 9.30
N VAL A 171 8.64 14.36 8.49
CA VAL A 171 9.46 13.21 8.88
C VAL A 171 10.93 13.62 8.98
N PRO A 172 11.67 13.28 10.06
CA PRO A 172 13.07 13.61 10.19
C PRO A 172 13.93 13.10 9.03
N THR A 173 14.90 13.90 8.58
CA THR A 173 15.74 13.59 7.42
C THR A 173 16.48 12.24 7.54
N MET A 174 16.89 11.85 8.75
CA MET A 174 17.57 10.55 8.99
C MET A 174 16.64 9.37 8.70
N VAL A 175 15.36 9.48 9.05
CA VAL A 175 14.32 8.48 8.77
C VAL A 175 14.11 8.36 7.26
N ILE A 176 13.97 9.50 6.57
CA ILE A 176 13.79 9.55 5.12
C ILE A 176 14.98 8.90 4.40
N LYS A 177 16.22 9.23 4.77
CA LYS A 177 17.43 8.61 4.19
C LYS A 177 17.44 7.09 4.35
N ARG A 178 16.93 6.59 5.47
CA ARG A 178 16.84 5.16 5.72
C ARG A 178 15.73 4.51 4.89
N ARG A 179 14.51 5.08 4.89
CA ARG A 179 13.40 4.62 4.06
C ARG A 179 13.77 4.63 2.57
N TYR A 180 14.46 5.66 2.12
CA TYR A 180 14.97 5.74 0.76
C TYR A 180 15.90 4.56 0.41
N ARG A 181 16.86 4.23 1.29
CA ARG A 181 17.75 3.08 1.08
C ARG A 181 17.00 1.75 1.07
N GLN A 182 15.99 1.59 1.92
CA GLN A 182 15.13 0.39 1.92
C GLN A 182 14.36 0.28 0.60
N ALA A 183 13.73 1.36 0.17
CA ALA A 183 12.99 1.43 -1.10
C ALA A 183 13.87 1.13 -2.32
N LEU A 184 15.11 1.64 -2.34
CA LEU A 184 16.07 1.31 -3.42
C LEU A 184 16.46 -0.17 -3.42
N ARG A 185 16.58 -0.82 -2.25
CA ARG A 185 16.81 -2.28 -2.20
C ARG A 185 15.64 -3.06 -2.80
N LEU A 186 14.40 -2.66 -2.50
CA LEU A 186 13.20 -3.26 -3.10
C LEU A 186 13.18 -3.06 -4.61
N LYS A 187 13.44 -1.83 -5.08
CA LYS A 187 13.52 -1.54 -6.52
C LYS A 187 14.58 -2.41 -7.19
N ASN A 188 15.81 -2.44 -6.66
CA ASN A 188 16.89 -3.23 -7.23
C ASN A 188 16.57 -4.74 -7.23
N TYR A 189 15.84 -5.23 -6.24
CA TYR A 189 15.38 -6.61 -6.20
C TYR A 189 14.43 -6.90 -7.38
N PHE A 190 13.45 -6.06 -7.60
CA PHE A 190 12.49 -6.24 -8.69
C PHE A 190 13.07 -5.89 -10.07
N ASP A 191 13.98 -4.91 -10.20
CA ASP A 191 14.70 -4.66 -11.46
C ASP A 191 15.39 -5.93 -11.97
N ARG A 192 16.08 -6.64 -11.08
CA ARG A 192 16.75 -7.90 -11.44
C ARG A 192 15.77 -9.00 -11.85
N ARG A 193 14.64 -9.10 -11.16
CA ARG A 193 13.63 -10.12 -11.46
C ARG A 193 12.85 -9.84 -12.74
N CYS A 194 12.58 -8.56 -13.01
CA CYS A 194 11.92 -8.13 -14.26
C CYS A 194 12.86 -8.13 -15.46
N GLY A 195 14.17 -8.20 -15.24
CA GLY A 195 15.16 -8.03 -16.30
C GLY A 195 15.20 -6.62 -16.91
N CYS A 196 14.65 -5.61 -16.24
CA CYS A 196 14.60 -4.22 -16.71
C CYS A 196 14.57 -3.21 -15.56
N ASP A 197 14.87 -1.95 -15.85
CA ASP A 197 14.70 -0.85 -14.89
C ASP A 197 13.22 -0.49 -14.75
N ILE A 198 12.69 -0.53 -13.53
CA ILE A 198 11.27 -0.26 -13.23
C ILE A 198 10.89 1.18 -13.54
N TYR A 199 11.77 2.17 -13.36
CA TYR A 199 11.46 3.54 -13.76
C TYR A 199 11.21 3.63 -15.26
N ARG A 200 12.05 2.95 -16.06
CA ARG A 200 11.86 2.87 -17.50
C ARG A 200 10.58 2.14 -17.88
N LEU A 201 10.26 1.03 -17.19
CA LEU A 201 9.02 0.27 -17.38
C LEU A 201 7.78 1.16 -17.15
N LEU A 202 7.83 2.02 -16.14
CA LEU A 202 6.73 2.92 -15.76
C LEU A 202 6.75 4.27 -16.51
N GLY A 203 7.68 4.50 -17.44
CA GLY A 203 7.81 5.77 -18.17
C GLY A 203 8.26 6.95 -17.30
N VAL A 204 8.98 6.68 -16.21
CA VAL A 204 9.49 7.73 -15.29
C VAL A 204 10.94 8.05 -15.65
N ASN A 205 11.16 9.25 -16.21
CA ASN A 205 12.50 9.74 -16.65
C ASN A 205 13.26 10.45 -15.51
#